data_3c24f7e89fa1d4e9cea64f5558173058
#
_entry.id   3c24f7e89fa1d4e9cea64f5558173058
#
_cell.length_a   1.000
_cell.length_b   1.000
_cell.length_c   1.000
_cell.angle_alpha   90.00
_cell.angle_beta   90.00
_cell.angle_gamma   90.00
#
_symmetry.space_group_name_H-M   'P 1'
#
loop_
_entity.id
_entity.type
_entity.pdbx_description
1 polymer ?
#
loop_
_entity_poly.entity_id
_entity_poly.type
_entity_poly.pdbx_seq_one_letter_code
_entity_poly.pdbx_strand_id
1 'polypeptide(L)'
;MTTYLSALDTRIKTAVICCYISTLDDAMGYRTGPNYCGVMYSPGLAKYGDISDVATLIAPRPLQVQIGERDVCFIKEDAELAASRTQRAYEVIGKPDRFHIDLFPGGHEIDVPAAIAWFSQWL
;
A
#
# COMPACT_ATOMS: atom_id res chain seq x y z
N MET A 1 4.60 8.71 0.79
CA MET A 1 3.96 9.92 0.17
C MET A 1 2.76 9.54 -0.68
N THR A 2 2.88 8.61 -1.63
CA THR A 2 1.81 8.20 -2.55
C THR A 2 0.48 7.86 -1.84
N THR A 3 0.52 7.06 -0.77
CA THR A 3 -0.66 6.63 -0.02
C THR A 3 -1.49 7.82 0.48
N TYR A 4 -0.87 8.73 1.22
CA TYR A 4 -1.56 9.88 1.80
C TYR A 4 -2.00 10.89 0.74
N LEU A 5 -1.11 11.17 -0.23
CA LEU A 5 -1.45 12.13 -1.27
C LEU A 5 -2.61 11.64 -2.13
N SER A 6 -2.61 10.36 -2.52
CA SER A 6 -3.70 9.79 -3.31
C SER A 6 -5.00 9.67 -2.52
N ALA A 7 -4.93 9.45 -1.21
CA ALA A 7 -6.11 9.45 -0.35
C ALA A 7 -6.76 10.84 -0.26
N LEU A 8 -5.95 11.90 -0.18
CA LEU A 8 -6.41 13.27 0.05
C LEU A 8 -6.75 14.05 -1.23
N ASP A 9 -6.03 13.78 -2.34
CA ASP A 9 -6.21 14.52 -3.59
C ASP A 9 -6.97 13.68 -4.62
N THR A 10 -8.24 14.00 -4.82
CA THR A 10 -9.14 13.30 -5.76
C THR A 10 -8.83 13.54 -7.24
N ARG A 11 -7.91 14.45 -7.55
CA ARG A 11 -7.43 14.69 -8.93
C ARG A 11 -6.50 13.57 -9.40
N ILE A 12 -5.89 12.84 -8.48
CA ILE A 12 -5.08 11.66 -8.79
C ILE A 12 -6.01 10.54 -9.26
N LYS A 13 -5.88 10.12 -10.50
CA LYS A 13 -6.81 9.17 -11.14
C LYS A 13 -6.50 7.72 -10.80
N THR A 14 -5.24 7.36 -10.65
CA THR A 14 -4.76 6.03 -10.29
C THR A 14 -3.46 6.13 -9.52
N ALA A 15 -3.11 5.10 -8.75
CA ALA A 15 -1.90 5.10 -7.95
C ALA A 15 -1.23 3.71 -7.91
N VAL A 16 0.08 3.73 -7.70
CA VAL A 16 0.88 2.55 -7.34
C VAL A 16 1.56 2.85 -6.01
N ILE A 17 1.24 2.07 -4.96
CA ILE A 17 1.93 2.10 -3.68
C ILE A 17 3.00 1.01 -3.71
N CYS A 18 4.25 1.41 -3.78
CA CYS A 18 5.38 0.50 -3.84
C CYS A 18 6.06 0.41 -2.49
N CYS A 19 6.20 -0.80 -1.95
CA CYS A 19 6.96 -1.12 -0.75
C CYS A 19 6.72 -0.15 0.42
N TYR A 20 5.45 0.16 0.70
CA TYR A 20 5.10 1.12 1.74
C TYR A 20 3.86 0.72 2.56
N ILE A 21 3.04 -0.22 2.09
CA ILE A 21 1.89 -0.69 2.85
C ILE A 21 2.33 -1.73 3.87
N SER A 22 1.91 -1.57 5.12
CA SER A 22 2.15 -2.50 6.22
C SER A 22 1.16 -2.22 7.33
N THR A 23 1.23 -2.97 8.42
CA THR A 23 0.47 -2.66 9.64
C THR A 23 1.21 -1.66 10.51
N LEU A 24 0.49 -0.86 11.30
CA LEU A 24 1.13 0.03 12.28
C LEU A 24 1.86 -0.74 13.38
N ASP A 25 1.44 -1.96 13.69
CA ASP A 25 2.13 -2.82 14.66
C ASP A 25 3.55 -3.17 14.17
N ASP A 26 3.70 -3.52 12.90
CA ASP A 26 5.00 -3.67 12.26
C ASP A 26 5.76 -2.34 12.25
N ALA A 27 5.09 -1.28 11.79
CA ALA A 27 5.66 0.06 11.70
C ALA A 27 6.13 0.63 13.05
N MET A 28 5.55 0.24 14.16
CA MET A 28 5.95 0.70 15.50
C MET A 28 7.10 -0.10 16.12
N GLY A 29 7.70 -1.04 15.39
CA GLY A 29 9.00 -1.58 15.74
C GLY A 29 9.01 -2.89 16.50
N TYR A 30 7.91 -3.62 16.55
CA TYR A 30 7.93 -4.95 17.17
C TYR A 30 8.65 -5.99 16.32
N ARG A 31 8.75 -5.77 15.02
CA ARG A 31 9.34 -6.72 14.07
C ARG A 31 10.39 -6.13 13.15
N THR A 32 10.41 -4.82 12.98
CA THR A 32 11.36 -4.16 12.09
C THR A 32 12.73 -4.05 12.73
N GLY A 33 13.71 -4.60 12.04
CA GLY A 33 15.11 -4.42 12.36
C GLY A 33 15.58 -2.97 12.13
N PRO A 34 16.89 -2.73 12.10
CA PRO A 34 17.49 -1.39 11.99
C PRO A 34 17.18 -0.62 10.69
N ASN A 35 16.45 -1.22 9.76
CA ASN A 35 16.12 -0.62 8.46
C ASN A 35 14.76 0.09 8.43
N TYR A 36 14.07 0.18 9.56
CA TYR A 36 12.77 0.83 9.63
C TYR A 36 12.84 2.31 9.25
N CYS A 37 11.97 2.71 8.32
CA CYS A 37 11.85 4.10 7.90
C CYS A 37 10.78 4.82 8.75
N GLY A 38 11.21 5.75 9.61
CA GLY A 38 10.32 6.50 10.50
C GLY A 38 9.22 7.32 9.80
N VAL A 39 9.23 7.42 8.46
CA VAL A 39 8.16 8.11 7.70
C VAL A 39 6.80 7.41 7.78
N MET A 40 6.76 6.15 8.23
CA MET A 40 5.52 5.43 8.49
C MET A 40 4.79 5.97 9.72
N TYR A 41 5.53 6.56 10.65
CA TYR A 41 4.96 7.04 11.90
C TYR A 41 4.26 8.39 11.70
N SER A 42 2.93 8.33 11.60
CA SER A 42 2.09 9.53 11.63
C SER A 42 1.49 9.66 13.03
N PRO A 43 1.91 10.68 13.83
CA PRO A 43 1.42 10.84 15.20
C PRO A 43 -0.10 10.86 15.26
N GLY A 44 -0.67 9.97 16.06
CA GLY A 44 -2.11 9.89 16.29
C GLY A 44 -2.90 9.06 15.27
N LEU A 45 -2.31 8.59 14.17
CA LEU A 45 -3.03 7.74 13.20
C LEU A 45 -3.62 6.50 13.87
N ALA A 46 -2.86 5.83 14.74
CA ALA A 46 -3.29 4.64 15.47
C ALA A 46 -4.56 4.83 16.34
N LYS A 47 -4.98 6.07 16.59
CA LYS A 47 -6.23 6.37 17.29
C LYS A 47 -7.45 6.22 16.37
N TYR A 48 -7.26 6.24 15.07
CA TYR A 48 -8.34 6.29 14.08
C TYR A 48 -8.33 5.09 13.15
N GLY A 49 -7.21 4.44 12.97
CA GLY A 49 -7.07 3.30 12.06
C GLY A 49 -5.62 2.96 11.77
N ASP A 50 -5.43 2.17 10.73
CA ASP A 50 -4.15 1.67 10.25
C ASP A 50 -3.80 2.30 8.89
N ILE A 51 -2.62 2.02 8.37
CA ILE A 51 -2.18 2.48 7.03
C ILE A 51 -3.09 1.93 5.93
N SER A 52 -3.58 0.70 6.08
CA SER A 52 -4.58 0.12 5.20
C SER A 52 -5.87 0.96 5.14
N ASP A 53 -6.31 1.54 6.26
CA ASP A 53 -7.50 2.39 6.29
C ASP A 53 -7.29 3.67 5.48
N VAL A 54 -6.09 4.26 5.55
CA VAL A 54 -5.73 5.40 4.68
C VAL A 54 -5.75 4.99 3.21
N ALA A 55 -5.21 3.82 2.87
CA ALA A 55 -5.22 3.32 1.49
C ALA A 55 -6.65 3.06 0.97
N THR A 56 -7.59 2.65 1.84
CA THR A 56 -9.00 2.47 1.45
C THR A 56 -9.67 3.76 0.99
N LEU A 57 -9.22 4.92 1.44
CA LEU A 57 -9.74 6.22 1.01
C LEU A 57 -9.43 6.55 -0.45
N ILE A 58 -8.55 5.80 -1.11
CA ILE A 58 -8.28 5.92 -2.53
C ILE A 58 -9.44 5.37 -3.36
N ALA A 59 -10.14 4.36 -2.84
CA ALA A 59 -11.29 3.76 -3.53
C ALA A 59 -12.38 4.81 -3.88
N PRO A 60 -13.06 4.69 -5.02
CA PRO A 60 -13.03 3.61 -6.01
C PRO A 60 -11.99 3.79 -7.13
N ARG A 61 -11.00 4.67 -6.95
CA ARG A 61 -9.95 4.91 -7.95
C ARG A 61 -8.99 3.74 -8.00
N PRO A 62 -8.47 3.38 -9.19
CA PRO A 62 -7.57 2.24 -9.35
C PRO A 62 -6.32 2.36 -8.49
N LEU A 63 -6.00 1.29 -7.76
CA LEU A 63 -4.84 1.20 -6.87
C LEU A 63 -4.11 -0.13 -7.06
N GLN A 64 -2.83 -0.05 -7.39
CA GLN A 64 -1.90 -1.18 -7.31
C GLN A 64 -1.06 -1.05 -6.04
N VAL A 65 -0.86 -2.16 -5.33
CA VAL A 65 0.07 -2.28 -4.21
C VAL A 65 1.17 -3.24 -4.61
N GLN A 66 2.42 -2.80 -4.57
CA GLN A 66 3.59 -3.64 -4.87
C GLN A 66 4.28 -4.06 -3.58
N ILE A 67 4.51 -5.36 -3.43
CA ILE A 67 5.13 -5.99 -2.26
C ILE A 67 6.32 -6.82 -2.74
N GLY A 68 7.52 -6.44 -2.31
CA GLY A 68 8.73 -7.22 -2.56
C GLY A 68 8.82 -8.41 -1.59
N GLU A 69 8.95 -9.62 -2.12
CA GLU A 69 9.04 -10.84 -1.30
C GLU A 69 10.26 -10.86 -0.37
N ARG A 70 11.30 -10.11 -0.72
CA ARG A 70 12.55 -10.00 0.04
C ARG A 70 12.78 -8.61 0.61
N ASP A 71 11.70 -7.82 0.76
CA ASP A 71 11.79 -6.50 1.36
C ASP A 71 12.20 -6.61 2.83
N VAL A 72 13.31 -5.96 3.17
CA VAL A 72 13.86 -5.95 4.55
C VAL A 72 13.30 -4.81 5.38
N CYS A 73 12.59 -3.87 4.77
CA CYS A 73 11.98 -2.72 5.44
C CYS A 73 10.51 -2.98 5.80
N PHE A 74 9.81 -3.77 4.98
CA PHE A 74 8.40 -4.07 5.14
C PHE A 74 8.20 -5.57 5.08
N ILE A 75 7.87 -6.17 6.22
CA ILE A 75 7.67 -7.62 6.31
C ILE A 75 6.52 -8.02 5.41
N LYS A 76 6.77 -9.01 4.55
CA LYS A 76 5.81 -9.48 3.54
C LYS A 76 4.44 -9.79 4.13
N GLU A 77 4.40 -10.53 5.24
CA GLU A 77 3.16 -10.98 5.88
C GLU A 77 2.31 -9.81 6.36
N ASP A 78 2.92 -8.78 6.92
CA ASP A 78 2.23 -7.57 7.38
C ASP A 78 1.79 -6.69 6.20
N ALA A 79 2.61 -6.63 5.15
CA ALA A 79 2.24 -5.93 3.91
C ALA A 79 1.06 -6.62 3.21
N GLU A 80 1.06 -7.94 3.10
CA GLU A 80 -0.05 -8.73 2.56
C GLU A 80 -1.32 -8.57 3.39
N LEU A 81 -1.21 -8.55 4.73
CA LEU A 81 -2.34 -8.32 5.62
C LEU A 81 -2.95 -6.93 5.39
N ALA A 82 -2.15 -5.89 5.34
CA ALA A 82 -2.61 -4.53 5.10
C ALA A 82 -3.22 -4.37 3.69
N ALA A 83 -2.61 -4.98 2.67
CA ALA A 83 -3.12 -4.98 1.31
C ALA A 83 -4.47 -5.72 1.21
N SER A 84 -4.62 -6.86 1.89
CA SER A 84 -5.88 -7.62 1.91
C SER A 84 -7.03 -6.84 2.56
N ARG A 85 -6.75 -6.08 3.63
CA ARG A 85 -7.73 -5.17 4.24
C ARG A 85 -8.18 -4.09 3.26
N THR A 86 -7.23 -3.51 2.51
CA THR A 86 -7.54 -2.54 1.46
C THR A 86 -8.35 -3.17 0.33
N GLN A 87 -7.98 -4.37 -0.13
CA GLN A 87 -8.71 -5.13 -1.15
C GLN A 87 -10.18 -5.33 -0.75
N ARG A 88 -10.42 -5.66 0.51
CA ARG A 88 -11.78 -5.86 1.02
C ARG A 88 -12.67 -4.63 0.84
N ALA A 89 -12.13 -3.43 0.96
CA ALA A 89 -12.89 -2.21 0.70
C ALA A 89 -13.34 -2.11 -0.76
N TYR A 90 -12.47 -2.47 -1.72
CA TYR A 90 -12.83 -2.50 -3.14
C TYR A 90 -13.87 -3.57 -3.47
N GLU A 91 -13.82 -4.72 -2.81
CA GLU A 91 -14.85 -5.77 -2.94
C GLU A 91 -16.21 -5.27 -2.44
N VAL A 92 -16.25 -4.66 -1.25
CA VAL A 92 -17.48 -4.14 -0.63
C VAL A 92 -18.18 -3.10 -1.50
N ILE A 93 -17.41 -2.23 -2.17
CA ILE A 93 -17.98 -1.21 -3.08
C ILE A 93 -18.25 -1.75 -4.50
N GLY A 94 -18.05 -3.07 -4.74
CA GLY A 94 -18.29 -3.70 -6.04
C GLY A 94 -17.31 -3.30 -7.14
N LYS A 95 -16.06 -2.99 -6.77
CA LYS A 95 -14.99 -2.60 -7.71
C LYS A 95 -13.70 -3.40 -7.50
N PRO A 96 -13.76 -4.75 -7.35
CA PRO A 96 -12.57 -5.56 -7.09
C PRO A 96 -11.54 -5.48 -8.22
N ASP A 97 -11.98 -5.23 -9.46
CA ASP A 97 -11.15 -5.04 -10.65
C ASP A 97 -10.23 -3.82 -10.58
N ARG A 98 -10.51 -2.89 -9.68
CA ARG A 98 -9.73 -1.65 -9.49
C ARG A 98 -8.68 -1.73 -8.40
N PHE A 99 -8.48 -2.90 -7.82
CA PHE A 99 -7.41 -3.14 -6.87
C PHE A 99 -6.56 -4.33 -7.28
N HIS A 100 -5.24 -4.19 -7.19
CA HIS A 100 -4.31 -5.26 -7.52
C HIS A 100 -3.15 -5.32 -6.53
N ILE A 101 -2.83 -6.52 -6.08
CA ILE A 101 -1.61 -6.81 -5.31
C ILE A 101 -0.60 -7.41 -6.27
N ASP A 102 0.51 -6.72 -6.43
CA ASP A 102 1.68 -7.17 -7.18
C ASP A 102 2.72 -7.68 -6.18
N LEU A 103 2.77 -8.99 -6.01
CA LEU A 103 3.78 -9.66 -5.21
C LEU A 103 4.91 -10.12 -6.13
N PHE A 104 6.08 -9.50 -6.01
CA PHE A 104 7.18 -9.74 -6.93
C PHE A 104 8.46 -10.20 -6.23
N PRO A 105 9.35 -10.98 -6.89
CA PRO A 105 10.55 -11.56 -6.28
C PRO A 105 11.68 -10.53 -6.13
N GLY A 106 11.36 -9.31 -5.67
CA GLY A 106 12.27 -8.20 -5.41
C GLY A 106 12.45 -7.90 -3.93
N GLY A 107 13.23 -6.86 -3.64
CA GLY A 107 13.43 -6.28 -2.31
C GLY A 107 12.65 -4.98 -2.13
N HIS A 108 13.27 -4.00 -1.45
CA HIS A 108 12.71 -2.65 -1.29
C HIS A 108 12.92 -1.83 -2.56
N GLU A 109 12.19 -2.16 -3.60
CA GLU A 109 12.31 -1.58 -4.94
C GLU A 109 10.96 -1.57 -5.66
N ILE A 110 10.87 -0.85 -6.77
CA ILE A 110 9.67 -0.80 -7.60
C ILE A 110 9.73 -1.87 -8.71
N ASP A 111 8.63 -2.63 -8.89
CA ASP A 111 8.40 -3.37 -10.13
C ASP A 111 7.93 -2.40 -11.22
N VAL A 112 8.90 -1.88 -11.98
CA VAL A 112 8.64 -0.89 -13.03
C VAL A 112 7.76 -1.43 -14.16
N PRO A 113 7.99 -2.64 -14.71
CA PRO A 113 7.11 -3.24 -15.72
C PRO A 113 5.64 -3.32 -15.26
N ALA A 114 5.38 -3.81 -14.05
CA ALA A 114 4.04 -3.92 -13.51
C ALA A 114 3.39 -2.54 -13.29
N ALA A 115 4.16 -1.56 -12.79
CA ALA A 115 3.66 -0.20 -12.62
C ALA A 115 3.30 0.46 -13.97
N ILE A 116 4.12 0.29 -15.01
CA ILE A 116 3.83 0.81 -16.35
C ILE A 116 2.56 0.17 -16.92
N ALA A 117 2.42 -1.14 -16.81
CA ALA A 117 1.22 -1.85 -17.26
C ALA A 117 -0.04 -1.34 -16.55
N TRP A 118 0.04 -1.12 -15.22
CA TRP A 118 -1.05 -0.56 -14.43
C TRP A 118 -1.45 0.84 -14.90
N PHE A 119 -0.50 1.74 -15.05
CA PHE A 119 -0.78 3.09 -15.53
C PHE A 119 -1.33 3.10 -16.96
N SER A 120 -0.83 2.23 -17.84
CA SER A 120 -1.33 2.11 -19.22
C SER A 120 -2.78 1.61 -19.30
N GLN A 121 -3.24 0.87 -18.31
CA GLN A 121 -4.62 0.42 -18.22
C GLN A 121 -5.59 1.51 -17.73
N TRP A 122 -5.11 2.42 -16.87
CA TRP A 122 -5.99 3.32 -16.11
C TRP A 122 -5.82 4.82 -16.42
N LEU A 123 -4.86 5.20 -17.25
CA LEU A 123 -4.65 6.56 -17.76
C LEU A 123 -4.96 6.66 -19.25
#